data_5476cc17d29170f55feddf7065134d55
#
_entry.id   5476cc17d29170f55feddf7065134d55
#
_cell.length_a   1.000
_cell.length_b   1.000
_cell.length_c   1.000
_cell.angle_alpha   90.00
_cell.angle_beta   90.00
_cell.angle_gamma   90.00
#
_symmetry.space_group_name_H-M   'P 1'
#
loop_
_entity.id
_entity.type
_entity.pdbx_description
1 polymer ?
#
loop_
_entity_poly.entity_id
_entity_poly.type
_entity_poly.pdbx_seq_one_letter_code
_entity_poly.pdbx_strand_id
1 'polypeptide(L)'
;MDLDRRAFLRIAGVSAVGAVAAACTTGGSPVPVGSTSPTTAAPSAPTTSRPPTGPPNWDDLRTRLSGGLLRPGDDAYAAAKRAFNPLFDGRNPVAVVQAATVQDVQACVQGIAGRVSIAARSGGHSYAGYSVPDGGMVIDLSAMNKVTVQGGKAVIGAGAKLKDVYAALGAAGRALPAGSCPTVGISGLTLGGGIGVLARKYGLTCDHLSSAQVVTADGKLVTASATSEPDLFWALRGGGGGNFGVVTEFTFDTDPAPNLTVFSLHFPAGSAADVLNAWQQWLPAMPPELWANLVVSGGSPVQCRVGGCYVGGASGLNTLLNNLTTNAGAKPTQRTVRSLDYLGAMKYFEGSSARQSFLGSSRIITAPVDAAKIVALADGRAGTDLLIDGLGGKVGEPAKTATAFWHRDALASVQVYAQATAKNQTKVSQSVAEVVTGLAAAGAGGGYVNYIDPALPDWKTAYYGDNATRLQDVAKKYDPFNVFRFGQSVQI
;
A
#
# COMPACT_ATOMS: atom_id res chain seq x y z
N MET A 1 -9.16 -0.19 26.03
CA MET A 1 -8.87 -1.56 25.59
C MET A 1 -8.25 -1.41 24.21
N ASP A 2 -6.92 -1.56 24.15
CA ASP A 2 -6.21 -1.46 22.90
C ASP A 2 -6.51 -2.66 22.02
N LEU A 3 -7.28 -2.42 20.94
CA LEU A 3 -7.50 -3.41 19.90
C LEU A 3 -6.29 -3.43 18.98
N ASP A 4 -5.36 -4.29 19.27
CA ASP A 4 -4.20 -4.63 18.46
C ASP A 4 -4.65 -5.21 17.09
N ARG A 5 -3.77 -5.16 16.05
CA ARG A 5 -3.98 -5.88 14.77
C ARG A 5 -4.41 -7.33 14.95
N ARG A 6 -4.06 -7.94 16.07
CA ARG A 6 -4.56 -9.25 16.50
C ARG A 6 -6.06 -9.25 16.83
N ALA A 7 -6.61 -8.14 17.33
CA ALA A 7 -8.04 -7.99 17.64
C ALA A 7 -8.90 -7.83 16.38
N PHE A 8 -8.35 -7.26 15.30
CA PHE A 8 -9.00 -7.19 13.98
C PHE A 8 -9.54 -8.54 13.52
N LEU A 9 -8.93 -9.58 14.00
CA LEU A 9 -9.27 -10.95 13.66
C LEU A 9 -10.14 -11.64 14.71
N ARG A 10 -10.49 -10.96 15.83
CA ARG A 10 -11.23 -11.55 16.95
C ARG A 10 -12.66 -11.03 17.14
N ILE A 11 -13.04 -9.88 16.52
CA ILE A 11 -14.35 -9.26 16.82
C ILE A 11 -15.21 -9.17 15.55
N ALA A 12 -16.15 -10.07 15.42
CA ALA A 12 -17.38 -9.90 14.67
C ALA A 12 -18.56 -10.13 15.63
N GLY A 13 -19.04 -9.07 16.21
CA GLY A 13 -20.22 -9.12 17.06
C GLY A 13 -20.81 -7.74 17.34
N VAL A 14 -22.10 -7.60 16.94
CA VAL A 14 -23.14 -6.64 17.38
C VAL A 14 -23.24 -5.31 16.62
N SER A 15 -24.18 -5.30 15.74
CA SER A 15 -25.36 -4.46 15.41
C SER A 15 -25.39 -2.96 15.69
N ALA A 16 -25.85 -2.18 14.69
CA ALA A 16 -27.14 -1.47 14.75
C ALA A 16 -27.52 -0.85 13.40
N VAL A 17 -28.80 -0.99 13.09
CA VAL A 17 -29.52 -0.54 11.90
C VAL A 17 -29.88 0.94 12.04
N GLY A 18 -29.84 1.68 10.94
CA GLY A 18 -30.44 3.00 10.82
C GLY A 18 -30.63 3.37 9.36
N ALA A 19 -31.82 3.17 8.85
CA ALA A 19 -32.25 3.57 7.51
C ALA A 19 -32.78 5.00 7.52
N VAL A 20 -32.47 5.79 6.48
CA VAL A 20 -33.33 6.91 6.01
C VAL A 20 -33.20 7.02 4.51
N ALA A 21 -34.36 7.16 3.89
CA ALA A 21 -34.64 7.13 2.45
C ALA A 21 -34.84 8.53 1.82
N ALA A 22 -34.68 8.54 0.49
CA ALA A 22 -35.40 9.35 -0.53
C ALA A 22 -35.06 10.86 -0.65
N ALA A 23 -35.01 11.48 -1.79
CA ALA A 23 -35.78 11.42 -3.02
C ALA A 23 -35.18 12.30 -4.15
N CYS A 24 -35.52 11.95 -5.38
CA CYS A 24 -35.54 12.57 -6.69
C CYS A 24 -35.51 14.12 -6.84
N THR A 25 -34.90 14.71 -7.91
CA THR A 25 -35.51 14.90 -9.23
C THR A 25 -34.68 15.79 -10.18
N THR A 26 -34.74 15.47 -11.47
CA THR A 26 -34.85 16.25 -12.75
C THR A 26 -33.67 17.11 -13.23
N GLY A 27 -33.07 16.76 -14.37
CA GLY A 27 -33.48 17.18 -15.72
C GLY A 27 -32.67 18.38 -16.25
N GLY A 28 -31.84 18.18 -17.31
CA GLY A 28 -31.23 19.25 -18.07
C GLY A 28 -30.45 18.73 -19.30
N SER A 29 -30.91 19.04 -20.49
CA SER A 29 -30.40 18.60 -21.78
C SER A 29 -29.09 19.30 -22.22
N PRO A 30 -28.32 18.73 -23.17
CA PRO A 30 -26.96 19.16 -23.51
C PRO A 30 -26.88 20.26 -24.54
N VAL A 31 -25.84 21.07 -24.44
CA VAL A 31 -25.44 22.08 -25.46
C VAL A 31 -24.20 21.52 -26.20
N PRO A 32 -24.10 21.66 -27.52
CA PRO A 32 -22.97 21.13 -28.27
C PRO A 32 -21.73 22.03 -28.20
N VAL A 33 -20.57 21.46 -27.93
CA VAL A 33 -19.27 22.15 -27.97
C VAL A 33 -18.51 21.75 -29.23
N GLY A 34 -18.11 22.77 -29.97
CA GLY A 34 -17.36 22.68 -31.22
C GLY A 34 -15.97 22.08 -31.05
N SER A 35 -15.58 21.29 -32.03
CA SER A 35 -14.29 20.63 -32.19
C SER A 35 -13.22 21.64 -32.57
N THR A 36 -12.21 21.84 -31.72
CA THR A 36 -10.92 22.42 -32.12
C THR A 36 -9.83 21.37 -31.86
N SER A 37 -9.16 20.96 -32.92
CA SER A 37 -8.02 20.03 -32.87
C SER A 37 -6.82 20.64 -32.12
N PRO A 38 -6.20 19.97 -31.14
CA PRO A 38 -4.98 20.47 -30.54
C PRO A 38 -3.76 20.09 -31.38
N THR A 39 -2.98 21.08 -31.72
CA THR A 39 -1.62 20.95 -32.28
C THR A 39 -0.74 20.20 -31.27
N THR A 40 -0.20 19.06 -31.68
CA THR A 40 0.76 18.26 -30.92
C THR A 40 2.08 19.04 -30.79
N ALA A 41 2.34 19.60 -29.61
CA ALA A 41 3.66 20.08 -29.24
C ALA A 41 4.57 18.87 -28.91
N ALA A 42 5.74 18.80 -29.55
CA ALA A 42 6.77 17.79 -29.26
C ALA A 42 7.21 17.90 -27.78
N PRO A 43 7.52 16.78 -27.11
CA PRO A 43 7.96 16.80 -25.71
C PRO A 43 9.26 17.58 -25.59
N SER A 44 9.26 18.65 -24.80
CA SER A 44 10.45 19.42 -24.46
C SER A 44 11.42 18.55 -23.67
N ALA A 45 12.66 18.42 -24.13
CA ALA A 45 13.72 17.77 -23.37
C ALA A 45 13.85 18.43 -21.97
N PRO A 46 14.05 17.67 -20.90
CA PRO A 46 14.17 18.22 -19.56
C PRO A 46 15.34 19.20 -19.49
N THR A 47 15.08 20.40 -19.01
CA THR A 47 16.12 21.42 -18.80
C THR A 47 17.02 20.96 -17.67
N THR A 48 18.26 20.57 -17.99
CA THR A 48 19.26 20.02 -17.06
C THR A 48 19.97 21.10 -16.24
N SER A 49 19.26 22.06 -15.66
CA SER A 49 19.89 23.00 -14.71
C SER A 49 20.13 22.28 -13.38
N ARG A 50 21.41 22.29 -12.95
CA ARG A 50 21.80 21.72 -11.66
C ARG A 50 21.02 22.40 -10.53
N PRO A 51 20.49 21.64 -9.55
CA PRO A 51 19.82 22.22 -8.39
C PRO A 51 20.72 23.24 -7.67
N PRO A 52 20.14 24.30 -7.08
CA PRO A 52 20.90 25.30 -6.35
C PRO A 52 21.63 24.68 -5.15
N THR A 53 22.84 25.13 -4.89
CA THR A 53 23.67 24.71 -3.74
C THR A 53 23.57 25.74 -2.60
N GLY A 54 23.90 25.34 -1.37
CA GLY A 54 23.88 26.18 -0.18
C GLY A 54 22.70 25.89 0.76
N PRO A 55 22.60 26.60 1.90
CA PRO A 55 21.52 26.35 2.87
C PRO A 55 20.16 26.74 2.29
N PRO A 56 19.09 26.03 2.70
CA PRO A 56 17.72 26.41 2.34
C PRO A 56 17.36 27.82 2.87
N ASN A 57 16.66 28.60 2.04
CA ASN A 57 16.03 29.84 2.51
C ASN A 57 14.58 29.51 2.95
N TRP A 58 14.40 29.26 4.25
CA TRP A 58 13.12 28.87 4.81
C TRP A 58 12.10 30.02 4.87
N ASP A 59 12.57 31.25 4.99
CA ASP A 59 11.68 32.45 5.04
C ASP A 59 11.11 32.72 3.65
N ASP A 60 11.92 32.64 2.60
CA ASP A 60 11.43 32.70 1.21
C ASP A 60 10.42 31.57 0.94
N LEU A 61 10.75 30.32 1.30
CA LEU A 61 9.82 29.24 1.13
C LEU A 61 8.50 29.48 1.84
N ARG A 62 8.53 29.95 3.10
CA ARG A 62 7.33 30.25 3.88
C ARG A 62 6.39 31.25 3.18
N THR A 63 6.94 32.26 2.51
CA THR A 63 6.12 33.28 1.80
C THR A 63 5.43 32.73 0.55
N ARG A 64 5.92 31.61 0.02
CA ARG A 64 5.41 30.98 -1.19
C ARG A 64 4.38 29.90 -0.95
N LEU A 65 4.16 29.51 0.31
CA LEU A 65 3.26 28.42 0.70
C LEU A 65 1.87 28.94 1.07
N SER A 66 0.84 28.25 0.58
CA SER A 66 -0.54 28.36 1.08
C SER A 66 -0.75 27.55 2.36
N GLY A 67 0.01 26.45 2.51
CA GLY A 67 0.04 25.61 3.69
C GLY A 67 1.05 26.05 4.75
N GLY A 68 1.19 25.24 5.80
CA GLY A 68 2.11 25.50 6.91
C GLY A 68 3.53 25.02 6.67
N LEU A 69 4.53 25.73 7.20
CA LEU A 69 5.90 25.27 7.32
C LEU A 69 6.30 25.25 8.80
N LEU A 70 6.63 24.07 9.30
CA LEU A 70 6.99 23.83 10.70
C LEU A 70 8.44 23.38 10.79
N ARG A 71 9.19 23.95 11.74
CA ARG A 71 10.60 23.66 11.99
C ARG A 71 10.82 23.26 13.45
N PRO A 72 11.96 22.61 13.78
CA PRO A 72 12.35 22.40 15.17
C PRO A 72 12.27 23.70 15.96
N GLY A 73 11.52 23.69 17.09
CA GLY A 73 11.23 24.86 17.92
C GLY A 73 9.81 25.39 17.78
N ASP A 74 9.09 25.06 16.70
CA ASP A 74 7.67 25.42 16.58
C ASP A 74 6.80 24.46 17.41
N ASP A 75 5.79 24.97 18.12
CA ASP A 75 4.92 24.18 19.02
C ASP A 75 4.27 22.96 18.34
N ALA A 76 3.82 23.13 17.10
CA ALA A 76 3.16 22.05 16.34
C ALA A 76 4.14 21.04 15.69
N TYR A 77 5.46 21.34 15.68
CA TYR A 77 6.44 20.51 14.97
C TYR A 77 6.49 19.06 15.49
N ALA A 78 6.49 18.88 16.81
CA ALA A 78 6.58 17.56 17.43
C ALA A 78 5.41 16.63 17.04
N ALA A 79 4.22 17.18 16.84
CA ALA A 79 3.06 16.44 16.34
C ALA A 79 3.14 16.22 14.82
N ALA A 80 3.53 17.24 14.07
CA ALA A 80 3.56 17.22 12.62
C ALA A 80 4.60 16.25 12.04
N LYS A 81 5.73 16.01 12.71
CA LYS A 81 6.77 15.09 12.24
C LYS A 81 6.42 13.61 12.40
N ARG A 82 5.38 13.24 13.18
CA ARG A 82 5.08 11.85 13.51
C ARG A 82 4.68 11.02 12.29
N ALA A 83 5.26 9.81 12.17
CA ALA A 83 4.80 8.76 11.28
C ALA A 83 3.76 7.86 11.97
N PHE A 84 3.19 6.88 11.25
CA PHE A 84 2.30 5.88 11.86
C PHE A 84 3.03 5.02 12.90
N ASN A 85 4.28 4.61 12.61
CA ASN A 85 5.08 3.78 13.51
C ASN A 85 5.87 4.64 14.50
N PRO A 86 5.58 4.54 15.84
CA PRO A 86 6.25 5.31 16.87
C PRO A 86 7.77 5.07 16.98
N LEU A 87 8.31 3.98 16.44
CA LEU A 87 9.76 3.73 16.43
C LEU A 87 10.53 4.84 15.69
N PHE A 88 9.86 5.61 14.82
CA PHE A 88 10.46 6.71 14.07
C PHE A 88 10.21 8.11 14.68
N ASP A 89 9.57 8.21 15.85
CA ASP A 89 9.29 9.51 16.50
C ASP A 89 10.58 10.24 16.93
N GLY A 90 11.67 9.51 17.11
CA GLY A 90 12.99 10.09 17.39
C GLY A 90 13.64 10.81 16.21
N ARG A 91 13.16 10.61 14.98
CA ARG A 91 13.71 11.28 13.78
C ARG A 91 13.38 12.78 13.79
N ASN A 92 14.31 13.59 13.26
CA ASN A 92 14.22 15.03 13.27
C ASN A 92 14.41 15.62 11.87
N PRO A 93 13.34 15.69 11.05
CA PRO A 93 13.39 16.43 9.81
C PRO A 93 13.66 17.91 10.06
N VAL A 94 14.43 18.57 9.19
CA VAL A 94 14.73 20.02 9.33
C VAL A 94 13.50 20.88 9.09
N ALA A 95 12.49 20.37 8.41
CA ALA A 95 11.20 21.01 8.21
C ALA A 95 10.11 19.98 7.88
N VAL A 96 8.87 20.32 8.23
CA VAL A 96 7.63 19.67 7.77
C VAL A 96 6.78 20.72 7.08
N VAL A 97 6.55 20.58 5.78
CA VAL A 97 5.63 21.43 5.02
C VAL A 97 4.29 20.71 4.91
N GLN A 98 3.23 21.33 5.41
CA GLN A 98 1.86 20.87 5.28
C GLN A 98 1.28 21.40 3.96
N ALA A 99 1.58 20.75 2.85
CA ALA A 99 1.19 21.20 1.52
C ALA A 99 -0.33 21.13 1.34
N ALA A 100 -0.96 22.27 1.03
CA ALA A 100 -2.38 22.38 0.75
C ALA A 100 -2.69 22.36 -0.75
N THR A 101 -1.72 22.72 -1.60
CA THR A 101 -1.86 22.87 -3.06
C THR A 101 -0.69 22.24 -3.81
N VAL A 102 -0.88 22.04 -5.11
CA VAL A 102 0.19 21.61 -6.03
C VAL A 102 1.32 22.65 -6.05
N GLN A 103 0.99 23.93 -5.97
CA GLN A 103 1.95 25.03 -5.96
C GLN A 103 2.85 24.98 -4.73
N ASP A 104 2.32 24.56 -3.56
CA ASP A 104 3.14 24.33 -2.36
C ASP A 104 4.19 23.25 -2.61
N VAL A 105 3.79 22.12 -3.24
CA VAL A 105 4.71 21.03 -3.59
C VAL A 105 5.77 21.52 -4.57
N GLN A 106 5.39 22.28 -5.59
CA GLN A 106 6.32 22.88 -6.56
C GLN A 106 7.29 23.85 -5.86
N ALA A 107 6.80 24.72 -4.98
CA ALA A 107 7.64 25.64 -4.22
C ALA A 107 8.67 24.90 -3.35
N CYS A 108 8.25 23.80 -2.70
CA CYS A 108 9.15 22.94 -1.92
C CYS A 108 10.26 22.35 -2.79
N VAL A 109 9.92 21.74 -3.90
CA VAL A 109 10.92 21.12 -4.79
C VAL A 109 11.86 22.19 -5.35
N GLN A 110 11.34 23.27 -5.91
CA GLN A 110 12.15 24.36 -6.50
C GLN A 110 13.07 25.05 -5.49
N GLY A 111 12.59 25.26 -4.25
CA GLY A 111 13.34 25.96 -3.21
C GLY A 111 14.35 25.11 -2.47
N ILE A 112 14.12 23.78 -2.40
CA ILE A 112 14.85 22.88 -1.48
C ILE A 112 15.64 21.78 -2.19
N ALA A 113 15.28 21.43 -3.45
CA ALA A 113 15.98 20.39 -4.21
C ALA A 113 17.49 20.60 -4.22
N GLY A 114 18.26 19.53 -4.00
CA GLY A 114 19.73 19.57 -3.95
C GLY A 114 20.33 20.12 -2.65
N ARG A 115 19.53 20.74 -1.77
CA ARG A 115 19.99 21.31 -0.49
C ARG A 115 19.82 20.31 0.67
N VAL A 116 18.65 19.70 0.79
CA VAL A 116 18.36 18.60 1.72
C VAL A 116 17.53 17.54 1.00
N SER A 117 17.49 16.32 1.53
CA SER A 117 16.60 15.27 1.01
C SER A 117 15.14 15.64 1.20
N ILE A 118 14.30 15.28 0.23
CA ILE A 118 12.86 15.54 0.26
C ILE A 118 12.11 14.21 0.34
N ALA A 119 11.19 14.09 1.30
CA ALA A 119 10.29 12.95 1.39
C ALA A 119 8.83 13.40 1.33
N ALA A 120 8.06 12.83 0.41
CA ALA A 120 6.60 12.99 0.40
C ALA A 120 5.97 12.06 1.44
N ARG A 121 4.97 12.56 2.17
CA ARG A 121 4.21 11.78 3.16
C ARG A 121 2.71 11.89 2.91
N SER A 122 2.07 10.74 2.65
CA SER A 122 0.62 10.56 2.63
C SER A 122 0.16 10.04 4.01
N GLY A 123 -0.07 8.73 4.17
CA GLY A 123 -0.46 8.13 5.45
C GLY A 123 0.68 7.89 6.46
N GLY A 124 1.94 8.03 6.07
CA GLY A 124 3.10 7.85 6.96
C GLY A 124 3.37 6.40 7.38
N HIS A 125 2.93 5.40 6.62
CA HIS A 125 3.02 3.97 6.95
C HIS A 125 4.30 3.28 6.45
N SER A 126 5.32 4.00 5.97
CA SER A 126 6.59 3.38 5.54
C SER A 126 7.17 2.51 6.66
N TYR A 127 7.44 1.23 6.37
CA TYR A 127 7.99 0.27 7.32
C TYR A 127 9.43 0.63 7.73
N ALA A 128 10.17 1.30 6.84
CA ALA A 128 11.51 1.83 7.08
C ALA A 128 11.51 3.28 7.60
N GLY A 129 10.32 3.91 7.71
CA GLY A 129 10.18 5.30 8.13
C GLY A 129 10.73 6.31 7.11
N TYR A 130 10.88 5.94 5.84
CA TYR A 130 11.45 6.82 4.80
C TYR A 130 10.60 8.05 4.50
N SER A 131 9.33 8.09 4.91
CA SER A 131 8.49 9.29 4.83
C SER A 131 8.78 10.36 5.92
N VAL A 132 9.75 10.09 6.81
CA VAL A 132 10.25 11.05 7.82
C VAL A 132 11.77 10.94 7.86
N PRO A 133 12.51 11.62 6.95
CA PRO A 133 13.97 11.58 6.89
C PRO A 133 14.58 12.39 8.04
N ASP A 134 15.63 11.86 8.67
CA ASP A 134 16.48 12.65 9.56
C ASP A 134 17.25 13.70 8.75
N GLY A 135 17.24 14.95 9.20
CA GLY A 135 17.93 16.04 8.51
C GLY A 135 17.35 16.44 7.13
N GLY A 136 16.32 15.74 6.65
CA GLY A 136 15.61 16.06 5.41
C GLY A 136 14.33 16.85 5.64
N MET A 137 13.62 17.22 4.56
CA MET A 137 12.32 17.89 4.60
C MET A 137 11.20 16.90 4.31
N VAL A 138 10.10 16.97 5.07
CA VAL A 138 8.85 16.27 4.81
C VAL A 138 7.89 17.19 4.06
N ILE A 139 7.34 16.73 2.93
CA ILE A 139 6.16 17.32 2.29
C ILE A 139 4.97 16.46 2.72
N ASP A 140 4.20 16.95 3.68
CA ASP A 140 2.98 16.30 4.17
C ASP A 140 1.81 16.67 3.26
N LEU A 141 1.25 15.67 2.60
CA LEU A 141 0.16 15.81 1.64
C LEU A 141 -1.22 15.64 2.28
N SER A 142 -1.33 15.50 3.60
CA SER A 142 -2.58 15.14 4.29
C SER A 142 -3.73 16.11 4.03
N ALA A 143 -3.45 17.38 3.71
CA ALA A 143 -4.46 18.36 3.31
C ALA A 143 -4.96 18.18 1.87
N MET A 144 -4.20 17.50 1.00
CA MET A 144 -4.57 17.19 -0.39
C MET A 144 -5.33 15.85 -0.45
N ASN A 145 -6.48 15.76 0.22
CA ASN A 145 -7.19 14.50 0.48
C ASN A 145 -8.57 14.40 -0.17
N LYS A 146 -8.91 15.30 -1.08
CA LYS A 146 -10.20 15.29 -1.76
C LYS A 146 -10.38 13.99 -2.56
N VAL A 147 -11.57 13.40 -2.48
CA VAL A 147 -11.99 12.25 -3.28
C VAL A 147 -13.24 12.62 -4.05
N THR A 148 -13.19 12.53 -5.38
CA THR A 148 -14.33 12.80 -6.27
C THR A 148 -14.57 11.56 -7.12
N VAL A 149 -15.79 11.03 -7.10
CA VAL A 149 -16.18 9.83 -7.87
C VAL A 149 -17.24 10.22 -8.90
N GLN A 150 -16.94 10.02 -10.17
CA GLN A 150 -17.86 10.36 -11.26
C GLN A 150 -17.58 9.51 -12.51
N GLY A 151 -18.63 9.07 -13.19
CA GLY A 151 -18.53 8.43 -14.51
C GLY A 151 -17.67 7.16 -14.54
N GLY A 152 -17.61 6.39 -13.45
CA GLY A 152 -16.78 5.20 -13.35
C GLY A 152 -15.32 5.49 -13.02
N LYS A 153 -14.95 6.75 -12.78
CA LYS A 153 -13.61 7.18 -12.36
C LYS A 153 -13.62 7.75 -10.94
N ALA A 154 -12.49 7.64 -10.26
CA ALA A 154 -12.23 8.30 -8.98
C ALA A 154 -10.98 9.18 -9.11
N VAL A 155 -11.13 10.49 -8.87
CA VAL A 155 -10.02 11.43 -8.73
C VAL A 155 -9.74 11.60 -7.27
N ILE A 156 -8.51 11.26 -6.85
CA ILE A 156 -8.14 11.11 -5.45
C ILE A 156 -6.85 11.90 -5.18
N GLY A 157 -6.94 12.87 -4.28
CA GLY A 157 -5.78 13.62 -3.80
C GLY A 157 -4.79 12.71 -3.07
N ALA A 158 -3.51 12.96 -3.26
CA ALA A 158 -2.43 12.07 -2.81
C ALA A 158 -2.34 11.89 -1.28
N GLY A 159 -2.92 12.79 -0.50
CA GLY A 159 -3.00 12.71 0.96
C GLY A 159 -4.18 11.89 1.49
N ALA A 160 -5.09 11.44 0.64
CA ALA A 160 -6.28 10.69 1.08
C ALA A 160 -5.90 9.38 1.76
N LYS A 161 -6.61 9.05 2.84
CA LYS A 161 -6.49 7.77 3.55
C LYS A 161 -7.53 6.79 3.06
N LEU A 162 -7.25 5.50 3.13
CA LEU A 162 -8.12 4.45 2.61
C LEU A 162 -9.53 4.49 3.19
N LYS A 163 -9.69 4.84 4.48
CA LYS A 163 -11.03 5.00 5.10
C LYS A 163 -11.89 6.03 4.34
N ASP A 164 -11.30 7.15 3.94
CA ASP A 164 -12.01 8.25 3.26
C ASP A 164 -12.26 7.89 1.79
N VAL A 165 -11.31 7.19 1.17
CA VAL A 165 -11.44 6.64 -0.19
C VAL A 165 -12.59 5.64 -0.25
N TYR A 166 -12.64 4.66 0.66
CA TYR A 166 -13.71 3.67 0.71
C TYR A 166 -15.08 4.27 1.02
N ALA A 167 -15.13 5.26 1.92
CA ALA A 167 -16.38 5.96 2.23
C ALA A 167 -16.94 6.67 0.97
N ALA A 168 -16.10 7.38 0.21
CA ALA A 168 -16.51 8.08 -1.00
C ALA A 168 -16.91 7.10 -2.12
N LEU A 169 -16.13 6.03 -2.33
CA LEU A 169 -16.44 5.00 -3.33
C LEU A 169 -17.75 4.28 -2.99
N GLY A 170 -17.92 3.83 -1.73
CA GLY A 170 -19.13 3.14 -1.29
C GLY A 170 -20.37 4.00 -1.43
N ALA A 171 -20.30 5.31 -1.10
CA ALA A 171 -21.40 6.25 -1.30
C ALA A 171 -21.78 6.42 -2.77
N ALA A 172 -20.84 6.25 -3.69
CA ALA A 172 -21.06 6.32 -5.14
C ALA A 172 -21.40 4.95 -5.77
N GLY A 173 -21.54 3.88 -4.99
CA GLY A 173 -21.77 2.53 -5.50
C GLY A 173 -20.59 1.98 -6.31
N ARG A 174 -19.36 2.45 -6.02
CA ARG A 174 -18.14 2.06 -6.73
C ARG A 174 -17.15 1.35 -5.81
N ALA A 175 -16.21 0.61 -6.40
CA ALA A 175 -15.15 -0.11 -5.72
C ALA A 175 -13.80 0.14 -6.38
N LEU A 176 -12.75 0.10 -5.57
CA LEU A 176 -11.35 0.05 -5.98
C LEU A 176 -10.66 -1.04 -5.17
N PRO A 177 -9.91 -1.98 -5.78
CA PRO A 177 -9.09 -2.92 -5.02
C PRO A 177 -7.93 -2.15 -4.39
N ALA A 178 -7.91 -2.06 -3.06
CA ALA A 178 -6.85 -1.40 -2.31
C ALA A 178 -6.64 -2.09 -0.96
N GLY A 179 -5.65 -1.65 -0.18
CA GLY A 179 -5.31 -2.24 1.11
C GLY A 179 -6.41 -2.09 2.16
N SER A 180 -6.34 -2.85 3.24
CA SER A 180 -7.40 -2.90 4.25
C SER A 180 -7.24 -1.89 5.39
N CYS A 181 -6.02 -1.43 5.70
CA CYS A 181 -5.78 -0.56 6.86
C CYS A 181 -6.32 0.87 6.63
N PRO A 182 -7.22 1.41 7.49
CA PRO A 182 -7.96 2.64 7.24
C PRO A 182 -7.10 3.90 7.24
N THR A 183 -5.93 3.87 7.90
CA THR A 183 -5.02 5.01 8.02
C THR A 183 -3.89 5.02 6.98
N VAL A 184 -3.78 3.96 6.18
CA VAL A 184 -2.82 3.92 5.06
C VAL A 184 -3.20 4.98 4.02
N GLY A 185 -2.18 5.70 3.53
CA GLY A 185 -2.35 6.68 2.46
C GLY A 185 -2.38 6.03 1.09
N ILE A 186 -3.29 6.50 0.23
CA ILE A 186 -3.49 5.98 -1.12
C ILE A 186 -2.19 6.02 -1.95
N SER A 187 -1.34 7.04 -1.75
CA SER A 187 -0.13 7.24 -2.56
C SER A 187 0.88 6.12 -2.38
N GLY A 188 1.38 5.91 -1.16
CA GLY A 188 2.40 4.88 -0.91
C GLY A 188 1.90 3.50 -1.31
N LEU A 189 0.63 3.21 -1.03
CA LEU A 189 -0.02 1.96 -1.41
C LEU A 189 0.02 1.74 -2.92
N THR A 190 -0.52 2.69 -3.71
CA THR A 190 -0.62 2.59 -5.17
C THR A 190 0.75 2.50 -5.83
N LEU A 191 1.69 3.36 -5.41
CA LEU A 191 3.01 3.45 -6.02
C LEU A 191 3.84 2.16 -5.87
N GLY A 192 3.58 1.35 -4.84
CA GLY A 192 4.22 0.03 -4.69
C GLY A 192 3.38 -1.14 -5.19
N GLY A 193 2.21 -0.88 -5.79
CA GLY A 193 1.30 -1.91 -6.32
C GLY A 193 -0.08 -1.85 -5.67
N GLY A 194 -0.20 -2.08 -4.37
CA GLY A 194 -1.46 -2.04 -3.63
C GLY A 194 -2.18 -3.40 -3.62
N ILE A 195 -1.69 -4.32 -2.80
CA ILE A 195 -2.35 -5.60 -2.51
C ILE A 195 -3.54 -5.34 -1.57
N GLY A 196 -4.67 -5.96 -1.85
CA GLY A 196 -5.86 -5.89 -1.03
C GLY A 196 -6.81 -7.06 -1.20
N VAL A 197 -7.89 -7.06 -0.42
CA VAL A 197 -8.84 -8.19 -0.32
C VAL A 197 -9.63 -8.47 -1.61
N LEU A 198 -9.61 -7.56 -2.56
CA LEU A 198 -10.25 -7.72 -3.88
C LEU A 198 -9.23 -7.94 -5.01
N ALA A 199 -7.92 -8.09 -4.68
CA ALA A 199 -6.87 -8.13 -5.69
C ALA A 199 -7.01 -9.31 -6.67
N ARG A 200 -7.44 -10.49 -6.21
CA ARG A 200 -7.63 -11.65 -7.10
C ARG A 200 -8.72 -11.43 -8.14
N LYS A 201 -9.78 -10.68 -7.78
CA LYS A 201 -10.93 -10.40 -8.66
C LYS A 201 -10.65 -9.25 -9.62
N TYR A 202 -10.01 -8.18 -9.15
CA TYR A 202 -9.93 -6.91 -9.90
C TYR A 202 -8.48 -6.50 -10.23
N GLY A 203 -7.45 -7.11 -9.67
CA GLY A 203 -6.06 -6.70 -9.82
C GLY A 203 -5.57 -5.85 -8.65
N LEU A 204 -4.38 -5.30 -8.77
CA LEU A 204 -3.78 -4.40 -7.78
C LEU A 204 -4.37 -2.99 -7.90
N THR A 205 -4.22 -2.17 -6.85
CA THR A 205 -4.63 -0.75 -6.91
C THR A 205 -3.98 -0.01 -8.09
N CYS A 206 -2.69 -0.27 -8.36
CA CYS A 206 -1.97 0.37 -9.46
C CYS A 206 -2.44 -0.09 -10.85
N ASP A 207 -3.12 -1.21 -10.98
CA ASP A 207 -3.68 -1.69 -12.24
C ASP A 207 -4.91 -0.85 -12.67
N HIS A 208 -5.57 -0.23 -11.72
CA HIS A 208 -6.70 0.70 -11.95
C HIS A 208 -6.27 2.15 -12.18
N LEU A 209 -4.97 2.46 -12.06
CA LEU A 209 -4.48 3.82 -12.30
C LEU A 209 -4.60 4.17 -13.78
N SER A 210 -5.33 5.24 -14.11
CA SER A 210 -5.44 5.76 -15.47
C SER A 210 -4.57 7.00 -15.71
N SER A 211 -4.31 7.81 -14.67
CA SER A 211 -3.34 8.90 -14.72
C SER A 211 -2.92 9.36 -13.32
N ALA A 212 -1.81 10.08 -13.23
CA ALA A 212 -1.34 10.74 -12.02
C ALA A 212 -0.76 12.12 -12.33
N GLN A 213 -0.97 13.09 -11.43
CA GLN A 213 -0.30 14.38 -11.44
C GLN A 213 0.97 14.29 -10.60
N VAL A 214 2.12 14.64 -11.16
CA VAL A 214 3.43 14.46 -10.51
C VAL A 214 4.24 15.75 -10.58
N VAL A 215 4.76 16.21 -9.45
CA VAL A 215 5.80 17.24 -9.42
C VAL A 215 7.16 16.55 -9.49
N THR A 216 7.87 16.74 -10.60
CA THR A 216 9.19 16.16 -10.88
C THR A 216 10.32 16.93 -10.20
N ALA A 217 11.55 16.43 -10.24
CA ALA A 217 12.68 17.01 -9.51
C ALA A 217 13.07 18.43 -9.97
N ASP A 218 12.64 18.85 -11.17
CA ASP A 218 12.79 20.23 -11.67
C ASP A 218 11.63 21.16 -11.22
N GLY A 219 10.73 20.67 -10.37
CA GLY A 219 9.58 21.41 -9.84
C GLY A 219 8.43 21.61 -10.83
N LYS A 220 8.44 20.93 -11.99
CA LYS A 220 7.33 20.99 -12.94
C LYS A 220 6.23 20.00 -12.58
N LEU A 221 4.99 20.39 -12.84
CA LEU A 221 3.85 19.50 -12.79
C LEU A 221 3.69 18.81 -14.15
N VAL A 222 3.69 17.48 -14.14
CA VAL A 222 3.45 16.66 -15.34
C VAL A 222 2.28 15.70 -15.09
N THR A 223 1.57 15.34 -16.17
CA THR A 223 0.56 14.29 -16.15
C THR A 223 1.17 13.01 -16.68
N ALA A 224 1.25 11.97 -15.85
CA ALA A 224 1.68 10.65 -16.25
C ALA A 224 0.46 9.78 -16.59
N SER A 225 0.42 9.24 -17.81
CA SER A 225 -0.64 8.35 -18.30
C SER A 225 -0.09 7.43 -19.39
N ALA A 226 -0.90 6.54 -19.93
CA ALA A 226 -0.50 5.65 -21.03
C ALA A 226 -0.04 6.42 -22.29
N THR A 227 -0.50 7.67 -22.49
CA THR A 227 -0.20 8.50 -23.65
C THR A 227 0.64 9.75 -23.35
N SER A 228 0.86 10.05 -22.07
CA SER A 228 1.69 11.18 -21.63
C SER A 228 2.67 10.68 -20.55
N GLU A 229 3.96 10.94 -20.73
CA GLU A 229 5.02 10.45 -19.84
C GLU A 229 4.91 8.93 -19.54
N PRO A 230 4.80 8.05 -20.58
CA PRO A 230 4.46 6.65 -20.42
C PRO A 230 5.47 5.86 -19.58
N ASP A 231 6.76 6.23 -19.59
CA ASP A 231 7.78 5.60 -18.74
C ASP A 231 7.58 5.93 -17.26
N LEU A 232 7.24 7.20 -16.96
CA LEU A 232 6.88 7.60 -15.60
C LEU A 232 5.63 6.87 -15.15
N PHE A 233 4.60 6.83 -15.99
CA PHE A 233 3.36 6.11 -15.69
C PHE A 233 3.59 4.62 -15.42
N TRP A 234 4.49 3.98 -16.18
CA TRP A 234 4.89 2.60 -15.94
C TRP A 234 5.55 2.46 -14.56
N ALA A 235 6.49 3.34 -14.23
CA ALA A 235 7.24 3.31 -12.97
C ALA A 235 6.35 3.57 -11.73
N LEU A 236 5.33 4.45 -11.84
CA LEU A 236 4.37 4.73 -10.77
C LEU A 236 3.46 3.53 -10.43
N ARG A 237 3.44 2.49 -11.26
CA ARG A 237 2.63 1.30 -11.07
C ARG A 237 3.45 0.13 -10.52
N GLY A 238 4.01 0.30 -9.30
CA GLY A 238 4.73 -0.75 -8.57
C GLY A 238 6.21 -0.45 -8.29
N GLY A 239 6.78 0.66 -8.79
CA GLY A 239 8.19 1.03 -8.57
C GLY A 239 8.48 1.61 -7.19
N GLY A 240 7.49 1.69 -6.30
CA GLY A 240 7.64 2.25 -4.95
C GLY A 240 7.49 3.76 -4.88
N GLY A 241 7.09 4.26 -3.72
CA GLY A 241 6.92 5.69 -3.48
C GLY A 241 8.24 6.41 -3.28
N GLY A 242 8.28 7.71 -3.68
CA GLY A 242 9.40 8.60 -3.40
C GLY A 242 10.60 8.48 -4.34
N ASN A 243 10.48 7.80 -5.49
CA ASN A 243 11.60 7.58 -6.42
C ASN A 243 11.61 8.52 -7.64
N PHE A 244 10.46 9.03 -8.07
CA PHE A 244 10.32 9.66 -9.39
C PHE A 244 9.75 11.08 -9.33
N GLY A 245 9.39 11.56 -8.16
CA GLY A 245 8.70 12.82 -7.92
C GLY A 245 7.70 12.74 -6.79
N VAL A 246 6.96 13.82 -6.59
CA VAL A 246 5.86 13.91 -5.62
C VAL A 246 4.54 13.85 -6.37
N VAL A 247 3.81 12.75 -6.21
CA VAL A 247 2.46 12.64 -6.76
C VAL A 247 1.52 13.49 -5.93
N THR A 248 0.68 14.28 -6.58
CA THR A 248 -0.29 15.18 -5.94
C THR A 248 -1.74 14.72 -6.10
N GLU A 249 -2.04 13.97 -7.17
CA GLU A 249 -3.36 13.45 -7.47
C GLU A 249 -3.28 12.17 -8.33
N PHE A 250 -4.21 11.27 -8.13
CA PHE A 250 -4.41 10.05 -8.91
C PHE A 250 -5.80 10.03 -9.53
N THR A 251 -5.92 9.53 -10.76
CA THR A 251 -7.20 9.17 -11.37
C THR A 251 -7.25 7.66 -11.57
N PHE A 252 -8.25 7.01 -10.99
CA PHE A 252 -8.46 5.57 -11.11
C PHE A 252 -9.71 5.25 -11.92
N ASP A 253 -9.68 4.18 -12.69
CA ASP A 253 -10.87 3.47 -13.12
C ASP A 253 -11.43 2.68 -11.95
N THR A 254 -12.75 2.63 -11.80
CA THR A 254 -13.42 1.99 -10.68
C THR A 254 -14.44 0.98 -11.16
N ASP A 255 -14.64 -0.09 -10.38
CA ASP A 255 -15.67 -1.09 -10.65
C ASP A 255 -16.98 -0.79 -9.92
N PRO A 256 -18.11 -1.37 -10.33
CA PRO A 256 -19.31 -1.40 -9.50
C PRO A 256 -19.02 -2.05 -8.15
N ALA A 257 -19.51 -1.47 -7.05
CA ALA A 257 -19.34 -2.01 -5.72
C ALA A 257 -20.03 -3.38 -5.59
N PRO A 258 -19.30 -4.47 -5.31
CA PRO A 258 -19.90 -5.79 -5.17
C PRO A 258 -20.47 -6.00 -3.77
N ASN A 259 -21.46 -6.89 -3.66
CA ASN A 259 -21.75 -7.55 -2.39
C ASN A 259 -20.70 -8.65 -2.16
N LEU A 260 -20.28 -8.81 -0.92
CA LEU A 260 -19.23 -9.75 -0.52
C LEU A 260 -19.69 -10.66 0.59
N THR A 261 -19.23 -11.89 0.58
CA THR A 261 -19.32 -12.78 1.75
C THR A 261 -17.93 -12.90 2.36
N VAL A 262 -17.75 -12.37 3.58
CA VAL A 262 -16.50 -12.45 4.35
C VAL A 262 -16.48 -13.71 5.20
N PHE A 263 -15.30 -14.24 5.49
CA PHE A 263 -15.15 -15.42 6.34
C PHE A 263 -13.90 -15.38 7.21
N SER A 264 -13.93 -16.16 8.29
CA SER A 264 -12.80 -16.46 9.15
C SER A 264 -12.92 -17.88 9.70
N LEU A 265 -11.84 -18.65 9.58
CA LEU A 265 -11.69 -20.01 10.10
C LEU A 265 -10.51 -20.03 11.06
N HIS A 266 -10.73 -20.38 12.33
CA HIS A 266 -9.67 -20.62 13.30
C HIS A 266 -9.44 -22.13 13.40
N PHE A 267 -8.19 -22.53 13.37
CA PHE A 267 -7.83 -23.94 13.40
C PHE A 267 -7.20 -24.34 14.75
N PRO A 268 -7.29 -25.63 15.14
CA PRO A 268 -6.70 -26.09 16.39
C PRO A 268 -5.17 -25.97 16.37
N ALA A 269 -4.57 -25.85 17.55
CA ALA A 269 -3.14 -25.90 17.70
C ALA A 269 -2.55 -27.18 17.09
N GLY A 270 -1.38 -27.07 16.45
CA GLY A 270 -0.70 -28.18 15.77
C GLY A 270 -1.10 -28.44 14.33
N SER A 271 -2.22 -27.84 13.84
CA SER A 271 -2.67 -28.05 12.45
C SER A 271 -2.13 -27.03 11.44
N ALA A 272 -1.33 -26.07 11.87
CA ALA A 272 -0.92 -24.93 11.04
C ALA A 272 -0.18 -25.37 9.76
N ALA A 273 0.66 -26.38 9.81
CA ALA A 273 1.40 -26.88 8.66
C ALA A 273 0.48 -27.57 7.65
N ASP A 274 -0.47 -28.39 8.11
CA ASP A 274 -1.44 -29.07 7.25
C ASP A 274 -2.38 -28.06 6.57
N VAL A 275 -2.83 -27.04 7.34
CA VAL A 275 -3.68 -25.99 6.81
C VAL A 275 -2.94 -25.14 5.77
N LEU A 276 -1.68 -24.76 6.01
CA LEU A 276 -0.87 -24.01 5.04
C LEU A 276 -0.60 -24.86 3.80
N ASN A 277 -0.25 -26.14 3.97
CA ASN A 277 -0.05 -27.05 2.84
C ASN A 277 -1.31 -27.19 1.98
N ALA A 278 -2.46 -27.37 2.59
CA ALA A 278 -3.74 -27.43 1.87
C ALA A 278 -4.08 -26.08 1.22
N TRP A 279 -3.89 -24.96 1.92
CA TRP A 279 -4.23 -23.62 1.45
C TRP A 279 -3.45 -23.23 0.18
N GLN A 280 -2.15 -23.50 0.13
CA GLN A 280 -1.32 -23.13 -1.01
C GLN A 280 -1.60 -23.95 -2.28
N GLN A 281 -2.19 -25.13 -2.14
CA GLN A 281 -2.67 -25.92 -3.26
C GLN A 281 -4.12 -25.57 -3.65
N TRP A 282 -4.94 -25.25 -2.65
CA TRP A 282 -6.35 -24.92 -2.82
C TRP A 282 -6.56 -23.58 -3.51
N LEU A 283 -5.89 -22.50 -3.03
CA LEU A 283 -6.17 -21.15 -3.50
C LEU A 283 -5.96 -20.92 -5.00
N PRO A 284 -4.90 -21.46 -5.67
CA PRO A 284 -4.73 -21.31 -7.11
C PRO A 284 -5.87 -21.93 -7.93
N ALA A 285 -6.50 -23.00 -7.42
CA ALA A 285 -7.62 -23.68 -8.08
C ALA A 285 -8.98 -22.98 -7.85
N MET A 286 -9.02 -21.96 -6.98
CA MET A 286 -10.26 -21.24 -6.67
C MET A 286 -10.54 -20.15 -7.67
N PRO A 287 -11.84 -19.80 -7.90
CA PRO A 287 -12.21 -18.71 -8.80
C PRO A 287 -11.61 -17.38 -8.30
N PRO A 288 -11.33 -16.43 -9.21
CA PRO A 288 -10.73 -15.15 -8.84
C PRO A 288 -11.62 -14.31 -7.91
N GLU A 289 -12.93 -14.61 -7.85
CA GLU A 289 -13.88 -14.03 -6.88
C GLU A 289 -13.52 -14.30 -5.42
N LEU A 290 -12.75 -15.37 -5.16
CA LEU A 290 -12.30 -15.73 -3.82
C LEU A 290 -10.90 -15.17 -3.58
N TRP A 291 -10.78 -14.30 -2.56
CA TRP A 291 -9.50 -13.95 -1.97
C TRP A 291 -9.42 -14.55 -0.55
N ALA A 292 -8.26 -15.09 -0.23
CA ALA A 292 -8.00 -15.63 1.11
C ALA A 292 -6.58 -15.28 1.57
N ASN A 293 -6.44 -15.00 2.86
CA ASN A 293 -5.16 -14.97 3.54
C ASN A 293 -5.07 -16.07 4.59
N LEU A 294 -3.84 -16.45 4.91
CA LEU A 294 -3.53 -17.33 6.02
C LEU A 294 -2.61 -16.60 6.99
N VAL A 295 -2.94 -16.61 8.26
CA VAL A 295 -2.12 -16.00 9.32
C VAL A 295 -1.60 -17.09 10.23
N VAL A 296 -0.27 -17.14 10.35
CA VAL A 296 0.43 -17.94 11.34
C VAL A 296 0.90 -16.99 12.43
N SER A 297 0.27 -17.04 13.59
CA SER A 297 0.65 -16.22 14.75
C SER A 297 1.64 -16.95 15.63
N GLY A 298 2.79 -16.31 15.83
CA GLY A 298 3.89 -16.88 16.58
C GLY A 298 3.57 -17.04 18.09
N GLY A 299 4.13 -18.07 18.65
CA GLY A 299 3.96 -18.48 20.07
C GLY A 299 4.13 -19.97 20.23
N SER A 300 3.99 -20.47 21.45
CA SER A 300 3.98 -21.92 21.74
C SER A 300 2.71 -22.25 22.50
N PRO A 301 1.72 -22.88 21.83
CA PRO A 301 1.72 -23.33 20.45
C PRO A 301 1.47 -22.19 19.43
N VAL A 302 1.91 -22.40 18.19
CA VAL A 302 1.58 -21.56 17.04
C VAL A 302 0.08 -21.61 16.77
N GLN A 303 -0.51 -20.46 16.43
CA GLN A 303 -1.93 -20.33 16.06
C GLN A 303 -2.07 -20.18 14.53
N CYS A 304 -3.13 -20.74 13.96
CA CYS A 304 -3.42 -20.64 12.53
C CYS A 304 -4.84 -20.19 12.27
N ARG A 305 -4.98 -19.29 11.31
CA ARG A 305 -6.28 -18.79 10.87
C ARG A 305 -6.27 -18.52 9.37
N VAL A 306 -7.36 -18.91 8.69
CA VAL A 306 -7.62 -18.54 7.30
C VAL A 306 -8.80 -17.58 7.27
N GLY A 307 -8.61 -16.43 6.64
CA GLY A 307 -9.66 -15.42 6.46
C GLY A 307 -9.74 -14.96 5.01
N GLY A 308 -10.82 -14.25 4.67
CA GLY A 308 -10.94 -13.72 3.32
C GLY A 308 -12.34 -13.25 2.96
N CYS A 309 -12.54 -13.04 1.66
CA CYS A 309 -13.84 -12.69 1.11
C CYS A 309 -14.09 -13.36 -0.25
N TYR A 310 -15.37 -13.48 -0.56
CA TYR A 310 -15.87 -14.00 -1.82
C TYR A 310 -16.87 -13.01 -2.43
N VAL A 311 -16.63 -12.63 -3.68
CA VAL A 311 -17.59 -11.85 -4.49
C VAL A 311 -18.66 -12.82 -4.98
N GLY A 312 -19.62 -13.12 -4.11
CA GLY A 312 -20.68 -14.10 -4.31
C GLY A 312 -21.39 -14.46 -3.01
N GLY A 313 -22.38 -15.34 -3.12
CA GLY A 313 -23.23 -15.73 -1.99
C GLY A 313 -22.58 -16.74 -1.03
N ALA A 314 -23.09 -16.78 0.20
CA ALA A 314 -22.60 -17.66 1.27
C ALA A 314 -22.64 -19.17 0.93
N SER A 315 -23.62 -19.61 0.15
CA SER A 315 -23.72 -21.04 -0.26
C SER A 315 -22.52 -21.46 -1.10
N GLY A 316 -22.16 -20.68 -2.14
CA GLY A 316 -20.99 -20.94 -2.97
C GLY A 316 -19.69 -20.92 -2.16
N LEU A 317 -19.53 -19.89 -1.30
CA LEU A 317 -18.36 -19.81 -0.41
C LEU A 317 -18.25 -21.04 0.49
N ASN A 318 -19.36 -21.48 1.11
CA ASN A 318 -19.33 -22.65 2.00
C ASN A 318 -18.82 -23.91 1.32
N THR A 319 -19.16 -24.14 0.04
CA THR A 319 -18.64 -25.26 -0.75
C THR A 319 -17.12 -25.17 -0.91
N LEU A 320 -16.61 -23.98 -1.22
CA LEU A 320 -15.17 -23.73 -1.37
C LEU A 320 -14.41 -23.96 -0.06
N LEU A 321 -14.94 -23.43 1.05
CA LEU A 321 -14.33 -23.58 2.38
C LEU A 321 -14.36 -25.02 2.89
N ASN A 322 -15.41 -25.80 2.58
CA ASN A 322 -15.47 -27.22 2.93
C ASN A 322 -14.38 -28.01 2.21
N ASN A 323 -14.08 -27.68 0.94
CA ASN A 323 -12.98 -28.28 0.20
C ASN A 323 -11.63 -28.00 0.91
N LEU A 324 -11.34 -26.76 1.30
CA LEU A 324 -10.14 -26.44 2.07
C LEU A 324 -10.02 -27.26 3.37
N THR A 325 -11.10 -27.31 4.18
CA THR A 325 -11.04 -28.02 5.46
C THR A 325 -10.91 -29.52 5.32
N THR A 326 -11.49 -30.10 4.27
CA THR A 326 -11.31 -31.52 3.94
C THR A 326 -9.87 -31.82 3.53
N ASN A 327 -9.29 -31.00 2.66
CA ASN A 327 -7.90 -31.16 2.20
C ASN A 327 -6.88 -30.96 3.33
N ALA A 328 -7.16 -30.06 4.27
CA ALA A 328 -6.32 -29.84 5.46
C ALA A 328 -6.44 -30.96 6.50
N GLY A 329 -7.43 -31.84 6.41
CA GLY A 329 -7.69 -32.85 7.45
C GLY A 329 -7.99 -32.25 8.82
N ALA A 330 -8.28 -30.94 8.91
CA ALA A 330 -8.47 -30.22 10.14
C ALA A 330 -9.81 -29.46 10.14
N LYS A 331 -10.62 -29.68 11.18
CA LYS A 331 -11.86 -28.93 11.38
C LYS A 331 -11.55 -27.62 12.11
N PRO A 332 -12.06 -26.48 11.63
CA PRO A 332 -11.90 -25.22 12.36
C PRO A 332 -12.64 -25.27 13.69
N THR A 333 -12.00 -24.75 14.74
CA THR A 333 -12.60 -24.56 16.07
C THR A 333 -13.62 -23.43 16.09
N GLN A 334 -13.45 -22.46 15.17
CA GLN A 334 -14.40 -21.37 14.96
C GLN A 334 -14.53 -21.10 13.46
N ARG A 335 -15.76 -20.95 12.99
CA ARG A 335 -16.09 -20.59 11.60
C ARG A 335 -17.08 -19.43 11.60
N THR A 336 -16.73 -18.35 10.92
CA THR A 336 -17.59 -17.19 10.68
C THR A 336 -17.78 -17.03 9.18
N VAL A 337 -19.02 -16.81 8.73
CA VAL A 337 -19.37 -16.47 7.35
C VAL A 337 -20.46 -15.41 7.41
N ARG A 338 -20.24 -14.25 6.76
CA ARG A 338 -21.17 -13.12 6.81
C ARG A 338 -21.25 -12.44 5.44
N SER A 339 -22.47 -12.21 4.95
CA SER A 339 -22.70 -11.39 3.76
C SER A 339 -22.77 -9.91 4.13
N LEU A 340 -22.04 -9.08 3.42
CA LEU A 340 -21.90 -7.65 3.66
C LEU A 340 -21.94 -6.90 2.31
N ASP A 341 -22.36 -5.63 2.35
CA ASP A 341 -22.09 -4.72 1.26
C ASP A 341 -20.58 -4.37 1.16
N TYR A 342 -20.18 -3.68 0.13
CA TYR A 342 -18.79 -3.31 -0.09
C TYR A 342 -18.17 -2.57 1.10
N LEU A 343 -18.82 -1.52 1.59
CA LEU A 343 -18.30 -0.71 2.68
C LEU A 343 -18.24 -1.49 4.00
N GLY A 344 -19.25 -2.31 4.27
CA GLY A 344 -19.28 -3.22 5.43
C GLY A 344 -18.14 -4.24 5.37
N ALA A 345 -17.83 -4.77 4.19
CA ALA A 345 -16.69 -5.68 4.01
C ALA A 345 -15.35 -4.97 4.21
N MET A 346 -15.17 -3.75 3.68
CA MET A 346 -13.95 -2.97 3.92
C MET A 346 -13.76 -2.67 5.41
N LYS A 347 -14.83 -2.30 6.12
CA LYS A 347 -14.82 -2.13 7.59
C LYS A 347 -14.51 -3.43 8.34
N TYR A 348 -14.97 -4.58 7.84
CA TYR A 348 -14.63 -5.89 8.43
C TYR A 348 -13.12 -6.16 8.42
N PHE A 349 -12.39 -5.67 7.40
CA PHE A 349 -10.94 -5.86 7.24
C PHE A 349 -10.08 -4.70 7.75
N GLU A 350 -10.65 -3.59 8.21
CA GLU A 350 -9.90 -2.35 8.47
C GLU A 350 -8.86 -2.40 9.60
N GLY A 351 -9.05 -3.24 10.62
CA GLY A 351 -8.16 -3.32 11.77
C GLY A 351 -8.15 -2.06 12.63
N SER A 352 -7.08 -1.90 13.42
CA SER A 352 -6.91 -0.75 14.30
C SER A 352 -6.39 0.48 13.55
N SER A 353 -6.96 1.65 13.87
CA SER A 353 -6.45 2.95 13.43
C SER A 353 -5.38 3.55 14.38
N ALA A 354 -5.13 2.92 15.53
CA ALA A 354 -4.11 3.34 16.47
C ALA A 354 -2.70 3.14 15.90
N ARG A 355 -1.79 4.07 16.24
CA ARG A 355 -0.36 3.93 15.89
C ARG A 355 0.22 2.67 16.53
N GLN A 356 1.04 1.93 15.79
CA GLN A 356 1.62 0.67 16.24
C GLN A 356 3.12 0.66 16.02
N SER A 357 3.85 0.15 17.02
CA SER A 357 5.30 -0.04 16.96
C SER A 357 5.60 -1.47 16.50
N PHE A 358 6.22 -1.59 15.34
CA PHE A 358 6.55 -2.89 14.74
C PHE A 358 7.77 -2.78 13.83
N LEU A 359 8.39 -3.92 13.57
CA LEU A 359 9.31 -4.16 12.47
C LEU A 359 8.65 -5.12 11.49
N GLY A 360 8.97 -5.00 10.22
CA GLY A 360 8.38 -5.84 9.20
C GLY A 360 9.28 -6.01 7.98
N SER A 361 9.08 -7.12 7.31
CA SER A 361 9.73 -7.50 6.06
C SER A 361 8.78 -8.35 5.23
N SER A 362 9.22 -8.83 4.07
CA SER A 362 8.39 -9.71 3.25
C SER A 362 9.21 -10.68 2.39
N ARG A 363 8.54 -11.76 1.99
CA ARG A 363 8.95 -12.67 0.93
C ARG A 363 7.75 -12.99 0.03
N ILE A 364 8.04 -13.45 -1.18
CA ILE A 364 7.04 -13.86 -2.18
C ILE A 364 7.12 -15.36 -2.39
N ILE A 365 5.98 -16.01 -2.39
CA ILE A 365 5.83 -17.42 -2.74
C ILE A 365 5.31 -17.47 -4.18
N THR A 366 6.05 -18.11 -5.09
CA THR A 366 5.66 -18.32 -6.50
C THR A 366 5.19 -19.74 -6.79
N ALA A 367 5.59 -20.71 -5.96
CA ALA A 367 5.18 -22.12 -6.00
C ALA A 367 4.99 -22.64 -4.58
N PRO A 368 4.26 -23.74 -4.38
CA PRO A 368 4.09 -24.32 -3.05
C PRO A 368 5.44 -24.58 -2.35
N VAL A 369 5.52 -24.16 -1.09
CA VAL A 369 6.71 -24.26 -0.23
C VAL A 369 6.49 -25.28 0.90
N ASP A 370 7.57 -25.67 1.60
CA ASP A 370 7.50 -26.57 2.76
C ASP A 370 6.77 -25.86 3.92
N ALA A 371 5.50 -26.20 4.10
CA ALA A 371 4.63 -25.61 5.10
C ALA A 371 5.13 -25.81 6.54
N ALA A 372 5.72 -26.98 6.82
CA ALA A 372 6.24 -27.28 8.16
C ALA A 372 7.43 -26.36 8.50
N LYS A 373 8.33 -26.14 7.55
CA LYS A 373 9.43 -25.18 7.72
C LYS A 373 8.93 -23.76 7.95
N ILE A 374 7.95 -23.30 7.16
CA ILE A 374 7.37 -21.96 7.31
C ILE A 374 6.74 -21.78 8.71
N VAL A 375 5.95 -22.76 9.17
CA VAL A 375 5.29 -22.70 10.48
C VAL A 375 6.31 -22.73 11.62
N ALA A 376 7.38 -23.53 11.51
CA ALA A 376 8.46 -23.59 12.50
C ALA A 376 9.17 -22.23 12.71
N LEU A 377 9.19 -21.36 11.69
CA LEU A 377 9.74 -20.00 11.84
C LEU A 377 8.92 -19.11 12.79
N ALA A 378 7.68 -19.45 13.08
CA ALA A 378 6.84 -18.72 14.01
C ALA A 378 6.84 -19.34 15.43
N ASP A 379 7.30 -20.58 15.60
CA ASP A 379 7.31 -21.24 16.91
C ASP A 379 8.23 -20.53 17.90
N GLY A 380 7.75 -20.36 19.14
CA GLY A 380 8.45 -19.62 20.19
C GLY A 380 8.55 -18.10 19.99
N ARG A 381 8.09 -17.55 18.86
CA ARG A 381 8.23 -16.12 18.51
C ARG A 381 6.96 -15.32 18.82
N ALA A 382 6.54 -15.30 20.08
CA ALA A 382 5.38 -14.49 20.49
C ALA A 382 5.54 -13.02 20.06
N GLY A 383 4.49 -12.48 19.40
CA GLY A 383 4.52 -11.12 18.86
C GLY A 383 4.96 -11.03 17.41
N THR A 384 5.34 -12.14 16.78
CA THR A 384 5.63 -12.22 15.34
C THR A 384 4.51 -12.96 14.64
N ASP A 385 3.96 -12.37 13.59
CA ASP A 385 2.93 -12.97 12.74
C ASP A 385 3.46 -13.10 11.30
N LEU A 386 3.18 -14.21 10.65
CA LEU A 386 3.34 -14.39 9.21
C LEU A 386 1.95 -14.21 8.58
N LEU A 387 1.76 -13.10 7.86
CA LEU A 387 0.51 -12.83 7.14
C LEU A 387 0.74 -13.19 5.68
N ILE A 388 0.09 -14.24 5.23
CA ILE A 388 0.26 -14.83 3.90
C ILE A 388 -0.95 -14.44 3.05
N ASP A 389 -0.80 -13.38 2.25
CA ASP A 389 -1.87 -12.83 1.42
C ASP A 389 -1.88 -13.51 0.05
N GLY A 390 -3.00 -14.15 -0.30
CA GLY A 390 -3.15 -14.83 -1.58
C GLY A 390 -3.15 -13.88 -2.77
N LEU A 391 -2.40 -14.24 -3.81
CA LEU A 391 -2.31 -13.54 -5.08
C LEU A 391 -2.84 -14.42 -6.23
N GLY A 392 -2.44 -14.17 -7.47
CA GLY A 392 -3.00 -14.84 -8.66
C GLY A 392 -4.30 -14.18 -9.14
N GLY A 393 -5.11 -14.88 -9.92
CA GLY A 393 -6.27 -14.28 -10.57
C GLY A 393 -5.87 -13.06 -11.43
N LYS A 394 -6.62 -11.95 -11.33
CA LYS A 394 -6.34 -10.71 -12.07
C LYS A 394 -4.95 -10.11 -11.83
N VAL A 395 -4.31 -10.36 -10.68
CA VAL A 395 -2.94 -9.90 -10.43
C VAL A 395 -1.95 -10.52 -11.40
N GLY A 396 -2.18 -11.77 -11.79
CA GLY A 396 -1.31 -12.54 -12.68
C GLY A 396 -1.57 -12.35 -14.19
N GLU A 397 -2.63 -11.62 -14.58
CA GLU A 397 -2.95 -11.42 -16.01
C GLU A 397 -1.96 -10.49 -16.75
N PRO A 398 -1.53 -9.35 -16.16
CA PRO A 398 -0.54 -8.50 -16.82
C PRO A 398 0.83 -9.21 -16.89
N ALA A 399 1.55 -9.04 -18.00
CA ALA A 399 2.95 -9.45 -18.08
C ALA A 399 3.80 -8.77 -16.99
N LYS A 400 4.85 -9.44 -16.51
CA LYS A 400 5.77 -8.90 -15.48
C LYS A 400 6.35 -7.52 -15.82
N THR A 401 6.48 -7.21 -17.11
CA THR A 401 7.02 -5.95 -17.62
C THR A 401 5.96 -4.91 -17.99
N ALA A 402 4.66 -5.24 -17.88
CA ALA A 402 3.56 -4.32 -18.23
C ALA A 402 3.44 -3.14 -17.25
N THR A 403 3.89 -3.34 -16.02
CA THR A 403 4.00 -2.32 -14.97
C THR A 403 5.32 -2.54 -14.22
N ALA A 404 5.70 -1.64 -13.34
CA ALA A 404 6.88 -1.82 -12.50
C ALA A 404 6.71 -2.91 -11.41
N PHE A 405 5.47 -3.30 -11.07
CA PHE A 405 5.20 -4.40 -10.15
C PHE A 405 5.61 -5.74 -10.77
N TRP A 406 6.67 -6.35 -10.24
CA TRP A 406 7.31 -7.54 -10.80
C TRP A 406 6.57 -8.86 -10.52
N HIS A 407 5.95 -9.01 -9.34
CA HIS A 407 5.48 -10.28 -8.78
C HIS A 407 4.14 -10.74 -9.34
N ARG A 408 4.01 -10.79 -10.69
CA ARG A 408 2.76 -11.15 -11.37
C ARG A 408 2.44 -12.64 -11.32
N ASP A 409 3.45 -13.49 -11.19
CA ASP A 409 3.31 -14.96 -11.06
C ASP A 409 3.27 -15.43 -9.59
N ALA A 410 3.13 -14.52 -8.64
CA ALA A 410 3.11 -14.86 -7.22
C ALA A 410 1.83 -15.62 -6.85
N LEU A 411 2.01 -16.71 -6.09
CA LEU A 411 0.94 -17.40 -5.37
C LEU A 411 0.52 -16.59 -4.15
N ALA A 412 1.50 -16.05 -3.41
CA ALA A 412 1.23 -15.28 -2.21
C ALA A 412 2.37 -14.31 -1.86
N SER A 413 2.01 -13.25 -1.12
CA SER A 413 2.96 -12.38 -0.41
C SER A 413 2.96 -12.75 1.07
N VAL A 414 4.14 -13.03 1.62
CA VAL A 414 4.33 -13.27 3.06
C VAL A 414 4.84 -12.00 3.71
N GLN A 415 4.02 -11.37 4.53
CA GLN A 415 4.45 -10.28 5.40
C GLN A 415 4.91 -10.87 6.74
N VAL A 416 6.15 -10.60 7.12
CA VAL A 416 6.65 -10.81 8.48
C VAL A 416 6.33 -9.54 9.28
N TYR A 417 5.48 -9.65 10.28
CA TYR A 417 5.08 -8.54 11.14
C TYR A 417 5.46 -8.85 12.58
N ALA A 418 6.38 -8.09 13.17
CA ALA A 418 6.86 -8.33 14.53
C ALA A 418 6.66 -7.09 15.41
N GLN A 419 5.94 -7.25 16.52
CA GLN A 419 5.76 -6.18 17.49
C GLN A 419 7.10 -5.80 18.11
N ALA A 420 7.41 -4.52 18.10
CA ALA A 420 8.66 -4.00 18.63
C ALA A 420 8.41 -2.76 19.51
N THR A 421 9.34 -2.49 20.39
CA THR A 421 9.42 -1.27 21.19
C THR A 421 10.84 -0.73 21.06
N ALA A 422 11.07 0.52 21.42
CA ALA A 422 12.43 1.09 21.42
C ALA A 422 13.41 0.25 22.26
N LYS A 423 12.93 -0.45 23.31
CA LYS A 423 13.78 -1.26 24.21
C LYS A 423 14.19 -2.61 23.62
N ASN A 424 13.37 -3.22 22.76
CA ASN A 424 13.63 -4.55 22.20
C ASN A 424 13.87 -4.56 20.69
N GLN A 425 13.94 -3.39 20.06
CA GLN A 425 14.04 -3.23 18.60
C GLN A 425 15.18 -4.05 17.99
N THR A 426 16.39 -4.03 18.58
CA THR A 426 17.55 -4.78 18.08
C THR A 426 17.28 -6.28 18.07
N LYS A 427 16.75 -6.83 19.18
CA LYS A 427 16.41 -8.27 19.27
C LYS A 427 15.32 -8.66 18.26
N VAL A 428 14.29 -7.83 18.11
CA VAL A 428 13.21 -8.08 17.17
C VAL A 428 13.71 -7.99 15.73
N SER A 429 14.60 -7.04 15.42
CA SER A 429 15.22 -6.93 14.09
C SER A 429 16.00 -8.20 13.71
N GLN A 430 16.79 -8.75 14.64
CA GLN A 430 17.49 -10.02 14.43
C GLN A 430 16.50 -11.16 14.18
N SER A 431 15.44 -11.26 14.99
CA SER A 431 14.40 -12.26 14.82
C SER A 431 13.68 -12.16 13.47
N VAL A 432 13.38 -10.94 12.99
CA VAL A 432 12.81 -10.71 11.66
C VAL A 432 13.77 -11.18 10.56
N ALA A 433 15.05 -10.84 10.66
CA ALA A 433 16.07 -11.26 9.70
C ALA A 433 16.21 -12.80 9.63
N GLU A 434 16.20 -13.49 10.79
CA GLU A 434 16.19 -14.96 10.84
C GLU A 434 14.96 -15.56 10.16
N VAL A 435 13.76 -15.00 10.41
CA VAL A 435 12.52 -15.44 9.76
C VAL A 435 12.60 -15.24 8.26
N VAL A 436 13.04 -14.07 7.79
CA VAL A 436 13.17 -13.73 6.36
C VAL A 436 14.17 -14.66 5.68
N THR A 437 15.28 -14.97 6.32
CA THR A 437 16.29 -15.94 5.83
C THR A 437 15.70 -17.35 5.76
N GLY A 438 14.97 -17.76 6.80
CA GLY A 438 14.29 -19.06 6.82
C GLY A 438 13.21 -19.19 5.76
N LEU A 439 12.44 -18.14 5.50
CA LEU A 439 11.47 -18.09 4.40
C LEU A 439 12.17 -18.29 3.05
N ALA A 440 13.31 -17.61 2.82
CA ALA A 440 14.08 -17.77 1.59
C ALA A 440 14.62 -19.21 1.45
N ALA A 441 15.14 -19.81 2.53
CA ALA A 441 15.59 -21.19 2.55
C ALA A 441 14.46 -22.21 2.34
N ALA A 442 13.22 -21.85 2.65
CA ALA A 442 12.02 -22.67 2.37
C ALA A 442 11.46 -22.48 0.95
N GLY A 443 12.09 -21.62 0.10
CA GLY A 443 11.70 -21.41 -1.29
C GLY A 443 10.88 -20.12 -1.54
N ALA A 444 10.65 -19.28 -0.54
CA ALA A 444 10.00 -17.98 -0.70
C ALA A 444 11.03 -16.91 -1.07
N GLY A 445 11.12 -16.56 -2.35
CA GLY A 445 12.03 -15.53 -2.88
C GLY A 445 11.42 -14.12 -2.87
N GLY A 446 12.06 -13.17 -3.58
CA GLY A 446 11.51 -11.83 -3.79
C GLY A 446 11.17 -11.05 -2.52
N GLY A 447 10.37 -10.01 -2.68
CA GLY A 447 9.85 -9.16 -1.61
C GLY A 447 8.83 -8.16 -2.13
N TYR A 448 7.98 -7.61 -1.27
CA TYR A 448 7.00 -6.61 -1.62
C TYR A 448 7.43 -5.22 -1.15
N VAL A 449 7.61 -4.28 -2.08
CA VAL A 449 8.18 -2.95 -1.80
C VAL A 449 7.38 -2.13 -0.78
N ASN A 450 6.07 -2.35 -0.65
CA ASN A 450 5.28 -1.70 0.41
C ASN A 450 5.55 -2.26 1.81
N TYR A 451 6.19 -3.42 1.92
CA TYR A 451 6.71 -3.98 3.17
C TYR A 451 8.25 -3.82 3.24
N ILE A 452 8.70 -2.62 2.85
CA ILE A 452 10.11 -2.26 2.67
C ILE A 452 10.92 -2.52 3.95
N ASP A 453 12.03 -3.26 3.79
CA ASP A 453 12.92 -3.65 4.88
C ASP A 453 14.35 -3.14 4.63
N PRO A 454 14.86 -2.21 5.44
CA PRO A 454 16.21 -1.69 5.30
C PRO A 454 17.32 -2.73 5.43
N ALA A 455 17.02 -3.86 6.11
CA ALA A 455 17.98 -4.94 6.34
C ALA A 455 18.01 -5.96 5.19
N LEU A 456 17.15 -5.85 4.18
CA LEU A 456 17.12 -6.78 3.06
C LEU A 456 18.29 -6.52 2.10
N PRO A 457 19.32 -7.40 2.02
CA PRO A 457 20.55 -7.09 1.30
C PRO A 457 20.38 -7.08 -0.24
N ASP A 458 19.48 -7.92 -0.76
CA ASP A 458 19.18 -8.10 -2.19
C ASP A 458 17.92 -7.33 -2.64
N TRP A 459 17.58 -6.26 -1.93
CA TRP A 459 16.30 -5.57 -2.05
C TRP A 459 15.91 -5.16 -3.48
N LYS A 460 16.87 -4.74 -4.32
CA LYS A 460 16.57 -4.34 -5.72
C LYS A 460 16.00 -5.51 -6.52
N THR A 461 16.70 -6.63 -6.50
CA THR A 461 16.25 -7.85 -7.16
C THR A 461 15.01 -8.42 -6.49
N ALA A 462 14.97 -8.39 -5.13
CA ALA A 462 13.84 -8.89 -4.38
C ALA A 462 12.55 -8.12 -4.69
N TYR A 463 12.58 -6.79 -4.78
CA TYR A 463 11.37 -6.00 -5.02
C TYR A 463 11.01 -5.89 -6.49
N TYR A 464 11.99 -5.80 -7.39
CA TYR A 464 11.76 -5.37 -8.78
C TYR A 464 12.18 -6.38 -9.84
N GLY A 465 12.91 -7.46 -9.47
CA GLY A 465 13.41 -8.44 -10.44
C GLY A 465 14.11 -7.76 -11.61
N ASP A 466 13.80 -8.17 -12.84
CA ASP A 466 14.39 -7.62 -14.07
C ASP A 466 13.92 -6.19 -14.39
N ASN A 467 12.84 -5.71 -13.72
CA ASN A 467 12.38 -4.33 -13.89
C ASN A 467 13.31 -3.29 -13.22
N ALA A 468 14.24 -3.71 -12.35
CA ALA A 468 15.13 -2.83 -11.60
C ALA A 468 15.94 -1.86 -12.49
N THR A 469 16.52 -2.35 -13.58
CA THR A 469 17.30 -1.53 -14.51
C THR A 469 16.44 -0.44 -15.16
N ARG A 470 15.25 -0.79 -15.68
CA ARG A 470 14.34 0.19 -16.26
C ARG A 470 13.88 1.23 -15.24
N LEU A 471 13.62 0.82 -13.98
CA LEU A 471 13.29 1.76 -12.90
C LEU A 471 14.41 2.76 -12.65
N GLN A 472 15.68 2.32 -12.66
CA GLN A 472 16.84 3.22 -12.54
C GLN A 472 16.91 4.24 -13.68
N ASP A 473 16.67 3.80 -14.92
CA ASP A 473 16.69 4.69 -16.09
C ASP A 473 15.56 5.72 -16.03
N VAL A 474 14.36 5.31 -15.62
CA VAL A 474 13.24 6.22 -15.41
C VAL A 474 13.56 7.21 -14.28
N ALA A 475 14.12 6.76 -13.17
CA ALA A 475 14.49 7.64 -12.07
C ALA A 475 15.54 8.66 -12.49
N LYS A 476 16.58 8.25 -13.24
CA LYS A 476 17.58 9.18 -13.80
C LYS A 476 16.98 10.21 -14.76
N LYS A 477 15.96 9.82 -15.54
CA LYS A 477 15.26 10.72 -16.47
C LYS A 477 14.50 11.83 -15.73
N TYR A 478 13.74 11.49 -14.65
CA TYR A 478 12.86 12.43 -13.94
C TYR A 478 13.49 13.05 -12.71
N ASP A 479 14.58 12.47 -12.19
CA ASP A 479 15.37 12.99 -11.07
C ASP A 479 16.88 12.80 -11.30
N PRO A 480 17.46 13.45 -12.31
CA PRO A 480 18.87 13.26 -12.70
C PRO A 480 19.88 13.65 -11.60
N PHE A 481 19.43 14.40 -10.58
CA PHE A 481 20.27 14.86 -9.48
C PHE A 481 19.99 14.14 -8.16
N ASN A 482 19.16 13.08 -8.17
CA ASN A 482 18.79 12.30 -6.99
C ASN A 482 18.28 13.18 -5.82
N VAL A 483 17.32 14.06 -6.15
CA VAL A 483 16.65 14.95 -5.21
C VAL A 483 15.81 14.15 -4.21
N PHE A 484 15.11 13.12 -4.73
CA PHE A 484 14.25 12.21 -3.96
C PHE A 484 15.03 10.97 -3.54
N ARG A 485 15.88 11.11 -2.51
CA ARG A 485 16.78 10.04 -2.07
C ARG A 485 16.45 9.53 -0.68
N PHE A 486 16.53 8.22 -0.53
CA PHE A 486 16.40 7.50 0.74
C PHE A 486 17.19 6.18 0.66
N GLY A 487 17.33 5.44 1.75
CA GLY A 487 18.26 4.30 1.86
C GLY A 487 18.06 3.18 0.83
N GLN A 488 16.85 3.04 0.24
CA GLN A 488 16.54 2.07 -0.81
C GLN A 488 15.85 2.74 -2.00
N SER A 489 16.25 3.97 -2.34
CA SER A 489 15.81 4.60 -3.59
C SER A 489 16.44 3.87 -4.79
N VAL A 490 15.69 3.73 -5.89
CA VAL A 490 16.10 2.90 -7.04
C VAL A 490 17.38 3.39 -7.74
N GLN A 491 17.80 4.64 -7.50
CA GLN A 491 19.03 5.22 -8.05
C GLN A 491 20.32 4.86 -7.29
N ILE A 492 20.21 4.31 -6.06
CA ILE A 492 21.36 3.92 -5.22
C ILE A 492 22.00 2.64 -5.72
#